data_025b654ad77d869f7ae482dbee759b5a
#
_entry.id   025b654ad77d869f7ae482dbee759b5a
#
_cell.length_a   1.000
_cell.length_b   1.000
_cell.length_c   1.000
_cell.angle_alpha   90.00
_cell.angle_beta   90.00
_cell.angle_gamma   90.00
#
_symmetry.space_group_name_H-M   'P 1'
#
loop_
_entity.id
_entity.type
_entity.pdbx_description
1 polymer ?
#
loop_
_entity_poly.entity_id
_entity_poly.type
_entity_poly.pdbx_seq_one_letter_code
_entity_poly.pdbx_strand_id
1 'polypeptide(L)'
;MIYSFFKFFGTNEIVLGITSLAGIVSFVLTIFVTIRTANISKILKYNDTTNLYNRERTAFKKVFEGHKQSIIEDGIKTDAILKSILQNIEEYRMKFSEILPLWEKITLWNFVRLLKKDASKVDFNKVCNYLSTLSGRLSKKEDIKHG
;
A
#
# COMPACT_ATOMS: atom_id res chain seq x y z
N MET A 1 25.80 -31.23 -44.19
CA MET A 1 26.14 -29.80 -44.33
C MET A 1 25.88 -29.00 -43.05
N ILE A 2 24.72 -29.08 -42.39
CA ILE A 2 24.40 -28.37 -41.14
C ILE A 2 25.36 -28.72 -39.98
N TYR A 3 25.73 -30.02 -39.83
CA TYR A 3 26.60 -30.50 -38.76
C TYR A 3 28.04 -29.97 -38.86
N SER A 4 28.58 -29.78 -40.07
CA SER A 4 29.92 -29.21 -40.28
C SER A 4 29.93 -27.68 -40.05
N PHE A 5 28.82 -27.00 -40.29
CA PHE A 5 28.66 -25.59 -39.98
C PHE A 5 28.70 -25.31 -38.46
N PHE A 6 27.95 -26.09 -37.65
CA PHE A 6 28.00 -25.98 -36.20
C PHE A 6 29.36 -26.34 -35.60
N LYS A 7 30.05 -27.32 -36.16
CA LYS A 7 31.41 -27.72 -35.74
C LYS A 7 32.43 -26.61 -36.03
N PHE A 8 32.30 -25.90 -37.16
CA PHE A 8 33.16 -24.78 -37.53
C PHE A 8 33.00 -23.60 -36.56
N PHE A 9 31.79 -23.27 -36.17
CA PHE A 9 31.52 -22.21 -35.20
C PHE A 9 31.96 -22.58 -33.78
N GLY A 10 31.85 -23.83 -33.38
CA GLY A 10 32.22 -24.31 -32.05
C GLY A 10 33.72 -24.44 -31.77
N THR A 11 34.57 -24.46 -32.82
CA THR A 11 36.02 -24.63 -32.67
C THR A 11 36.82 -23.36 -32.94
N ASN A 12 36.19 -22.28 -33.40
CA ASN A 12 36.87 -21.03 -33.68
C ASN A 12 36.89 -20.17 -32.40
N GLU A 13 38.08 -19.95 -31.83
CA GLU A 13 38.29 -19.17 -30.60
C GLU A 13 37.69 -17.76 -30.67
N ILE A 14 37.70 -17.13 -31.84
CA ILE A 14 37.14 -15.81 -32.06
C ILE A 14 35.60 -15.86 -31.92
N VAL A 15 34.94 -16.86 -32.48
CA VAL A 15 33.50 -17.04 -32.39
C VAL A 15 33.10 -17.37 -30.96
N LEU A 16 33.82 -18.19 -30.24
CA LEU A 16 33.62 -18.48 -28.82
C LEU A 16 33.78 -17.22 -27.94
N GLY A 17 34.81 -16.41 -28.24
CA GLY A 17 35.02 -15.13 -27.56
C GLY A 17 33.84 -14.16 -27.75
N ILE A 18 33.37 -14.02 -29.00
CA ILE A 18 32.22 -13.11 -29.31
C ILE A 18 30.94 -13.62 -28.66
N THR A 19 30.64 -14.91 -28.71
CA THR A 19 29.44 -15.48 -28.08
C THR A 19 29.48 -15.36 -26.56
N SER A 20 30.63 -15.53 -25.92
CA SER A 20 30.83 -15.33 -24.49
C SER A 20 30.59 -13.87 -24.09
N LEU A 21 31.18 -12.93 -24.86
CA LEU A 21 30.97 -11.47 -24.63
C LEU A 21 29.49 -11.07 -24.79
N ALA A 22 28.83 -11.58 -25.85
CA ALA A 22 27.41 -11.35 -26.06
C ALA A 22 26.54 -11.90 -24.89
N GLY A 23 26.94 -13.08 -24.36
CA GLY A 23 26.29 -13.67 -23.18
C GLY A 23 26.40 -12.80 -21.94
N ILE A 24 27.59 -12.27 -21.65
CA ILE A 24 27.81 -11.37 -20.52
C ILE A 24 27.00 -10.08 -20.68
N VAL A 25 27.04 -9.46 -21.85
CA VAL A 25 26.27 -8.22 -22.12
C VAL A 25 24.76 -8.48 -21.96
N SER A 26 24.24 -9.58 -22.50
CA SER A 26 22.83 -9.97 -22.37
C SER A 26 22.44 -10.18 -20.91
N PHE A 27 23.30 -10.81 -20.12
CA PHE A 27 23.08 -11.03 -18.69
C PHE A 27 22.97 -9.69 -17.93
N VAL A 28 23.92 -8.78 -18.16
CA VAL A 28 23.92 -7.44 -17.55
C VAL A 28 22.68 -6.64 -17.94
N LEU A 29 22.32 -6.66 -19.23
CA LEU A 29 21.09 -6.01 -19.72
C LEU A 29 19.82 -6.60 -19.06
N THR A 30 19.76 -7.91 -18.91
CA THR A 30 18.62 -8.58 -18.25
C THR A 30 18.47 -8.13 -16.82
N ILE A 31 19.56 -8.06 -16.04
CA ILE A 31 19.54 -7.54 -14.67
C ILE A 31 19.05 -6.07 -14.66
N PHE A 32 19.60 -5.24 -15.53
CA PHE A 32 19.23 -3.83 -15.62
C PHE A 32 17.74 -3.65 -15.94
N VAL A 33 17.22 -4.37 -16.94
CA VAL A 33 15.81 -4.33 -17.32
C VAL A 33 14.93 -4.82 -16.16
N THR A 34 15.32 -5.90 -15.48
CA THR A 34 14.57 -6.44 -14.34
C THR A 34 14.44 -5.40 -13.21
N ILE A 35 15.54 -4.73 -12.85
CA ILE A 35 15.54 -3.67 -11.83
C ILE A 35 14.65 -2.50 -12.27
N ARG A 36 14.75 -2.06 -13.52
CA ARG A 36 13.95 -0.96 -14.05
C ARG A 36 12.45 -1.30 -14.05
N THR A 37 12.10 -2.50 -14.50
CA THR A 37 10.71 -2.97 -14.53
C THR A 37 10.12 -3.05 -13.13
N ALA A 38 10.88 -3.55 -12.14
CA ALA A 38 10.43 -3.59 -10.75
C ALA A 38 10.17 -2.18 -10.17
N ASN A 39 11.02 -1.20 -10.50
CA ASN A 39 10.83 0.18 -10.08
C ASN A 39 9.61 0.84 -10.74
N ILE A 40 9.40 0.63 -12.04
CA ILE A 40 8.22 1.13 -12.75
C ILE A 40 6.94 0.53 -12.14
N SER A 41 6.92 -0.77 -11.87
CA SER A 41 5.78 -1.45 -11.24
C SER A 41 5.43 -0.84 -9.86
N LYS A 42 6.45 -0.52 -9.05
CA LYS A 42 6.24 0.14 -7.75
C LYS A 42 5.64 1.54 -7.92
N ILE A 43 6.14 2.33 -8.87
CA ILE A 43 5.63 3.69 -9.15
C ILE A 43 4.17 3.62 -9.63
N LEU A 44 3.85 2.72 -10.56
CA LEU A 44 2.49 2.55 -11.05
C LEU A 44 1.54 2.18 -9.91
N LYS A 45 1.92 1.20 -9.08
CA LYS A 45 1.11 0.77 -7.95
C LYS A 45 0.91 1.88 -6.92
N TYR A 46 1.94 2.67 -6.64
CA TYR A 46 1.85 3.85 -5.77
C TYR A 46 0.88 4.88 -6.34
N ASN A 47 0.97 5.19 -7.63
CA ASN A 47 0.09 6.15 -8.30
C ASN A 47 -1.37 5.66 -8.32
N ASP A 48 -1.61 4.38 -8.61
CA ASP A 48 -2.95 3.79 -8.58
C ASP A 48 -3.56 3.86 -7.18
N THR A 49 -2.77 3.53 -6.15
CA THR A 49 -3.22 3.63 -4.75
C THR A 49 -3.50 5.07 -4.34
N THR A 50 -2.70 6.02 -4.82
CA THR A 50 -2.90 7.46 -4.57
C THR A 50 -4.19 7.96 -5.23
N ASN A 51 -4.45 7.56 -6.47
CA ASN A 51 -5.68 7.91 -7.17
C ASN A 51 -6.91 7.32 -6.47
N LEU A 52 -6.82 6.06 -6.04
CA LEU A 52 -7.86 5.39 -5.28
C LEU A 52 -8.12 6.13 -3.95
N TYR A 53 -7.07 6.50 -3.22
CA TYR A 53 -7.17 7.27 -1.99
C TYR A 53 -7.89 8.60 -2.21
N ASN A 54 -7.49 9.39 -3.19
CA ASN A 54 -8.08 10.68 -3.49
C ASN A 54 -9.58 10.57 -3.84
N ARG A 55 -9.97 9.47 -4.51
CA ARG A 55 -11.37 9.19 -4.84
C ARG A 55 -12.20 8.76 -3.62
N GLU A 56 -11.63 7.90 -2.77
CA GLU A 56 -12.38 7.27 -1.67
C GLU A 56 -12.27 8.03 -0.34
N ARG A 57 -11.32 8.96 -0.19
CA ARG A 57 -11.09 9.69 1.08
C ARG A 57 -12.35 10.35 1.65
N THR A 58 -13.19 10.91 0.78
CA THR A 58 -14.43 11.57 1.22
C THR A 58 -15.46 10.57 1.75
N ALA A 59 -15.51 9.37 1.18
CA ALA A 59 -16.38 8.29 1.65
C ALA A 59 -15.91 7.80 3.04
N PHE A 60 -14.63 7.52 3.22
CA PHE A 60 -14.08 7.13 4.51
C PHE A 60 -14.26 8.23 5.58
N LYS A 61 -14.06 9.50 5.19
CA LYS A 61 -14.34 10.62 6.09
C LYS A 61 -15.78 10.57 6.63
N LYS A 62 -16.76 10.46 5.74
CA LYS A 62 -18.18 10.38 6.12
C LYS A 62 -18.48 9.19 7.04
N VAL A 63 -17.87 8.03 6.77
CA VAL A 63 -18.02 6.84 7.61
C VAL A 63 -17.46 7.08 9.01
N PHE A 64 -16.26 7.67 9.13
CA PHE A 64 -15.65 7.94 10.43
C PHE A 64 -16.42 9.02 11.22
N GLU A 65 -16.92 10.05 10.54
CA GLU A 65 -17.80 11.07 11.14
C GLU A 65 -19.12 10.46 11.60
N GLY A 66 -19.73 9.59 10.80
CA GLY A 66 -20.95 8.87 11.17
C GLY A 66 -20.78 8.00 12.42
N HIS A 67 -19.68 7.24 12.51
CA HIS A 67 -19.39 6.47 13.72
C HIS A 67 -19.19 7.36 14.95
N LYS A 68 -18.48 8.49 14.78
CA LYS A 68 -18.31 9.46 15.86
C LYS A 68 -19.65 10.03 16.30
N GLN A 69 -20.52 10.38 15.37
CA GLN A 69 -21.85 10.91 15.64
C GLN A 69 -22.70 9.89 16.40
N SER A 70 -22.70 8.63 15.98
CA SER A 70 -23.43 7.56 16.68
C SER A 70 -22.97 7.37 18.13
N ILE A 71 -21.68 7.56 18.42
CA ILE A 71 -21.15 7.45 19.78
C ILE A 71 -21.56 8.66 20.63
N ILE A 72 -21.47 9.89 20.07
CA ILE A 72 -21.65 11.14 20.82
C ILE A 72 -23.12 11.49 20.94
N GLU A 73 -23.86 11.50 19.82
CA GLU A 73 -25.23 11.98 19.74
C GLU A 73 -26.24 10.88 20.11
N ASP A 74 -26.04 9.67 19.54
CA ASP A 74 -26.97 8.55 19.78
C ASP A 74 -26.62 7.77 21.07
N GLY A 75 -25.46 8.05 21.67
CA GLY A 75 -25.01 7.38 22.89
C GLY A 75 -24.66 5.89 22.70
N ILE A 76 -24.47 5.42 21.46
CA ILE A 76 -24.23 4.00 21.16
C ILE A 76 -22.80 3.62 21.59
N LYS A 77 -22.69 2.84 22.67
CA LYS A 77 -21.41 2.38 23.25
C LYS A 77 -21.41 0.86 23.41
N THR A 78 -21.50 0.16 22.28
CA THR A 78 -21.65 -1.31 22.22
C THR A 78 -20.47 -1.96 21.51
N ASP A 79 -20.29 -3.28 21.74
CA ASP A 79 -19.30 -4.08 21.00
C ASP A 79 -19.61 -4.11 19.50
N ALA A 80 -20.85 -3.98 19.10
CA ALA A 80 -21.25 -3.94 17.69
C ALA A 80 -20.68 -2.72 16.97
N ILE A 81 -20.74 -1.53 17.60
CA ILE A 81 -20.17 -0.33 16.99
C ILE A 81 -18.64 -0.41 16.94
N LEU A 82 -17.99 -0.98 17.98
CA LEU A 82 -16.53 -1.18 17.97
C LEU A 82 -16.09 -2.11 16.85
N LYS A 83 -16.83 -3.20 16.61
CA LYS A 83 -16.57 -4.12 15.49
C LYS A 83 -16.76 -3.46 14.13
N SER A 84 -17.81 -2.65 13.97
CA SER A 84 -18.06 -1.89 12.73
C SER A 84 -16.95 -0.88 12.45
N ILE A 85 -16.52 -0.13 13.46
CA ILE A 85 -15.39 0.79 13.35
C ILE A 85 -14.12 0.01 13.00
N LEU A 86 -13.85 -1.10 13.67
CA LEU A 86 -12.68 -1.95 13.43
C LEU A 86 -12.63 -2.41 11.97
N GLN A 87 -13.75 -2.90 11.43
CA GLN A 87 -13.85 -3.33 10.04
C GLN A 87 -13.48 -2.20 9.06
N ASN A 88 -14.04 -1.01 9.25
CA ASN A 88 -13.75 0.15 8.40
C ASN A 88 -12.30 0.62 8.51
N ILE A 89 -11.70 0.56 9.72
CA ILE A 89 -10.29 0.90 9.93
C ILE A 89 -9.35 -0.14 9.28
N GLU A 90 -9.67 -1.42 9.38
CA GLU A 90 -8.88 -2.47 8.73
C GLU A 90 -8.98 -2.37 7.20
N GLU A 91 -10.17 -2.09 6.66
CA GLU A 91 -10.34 -1.82 5.22
C GLU A 91 -9.51 -0.63 4.76
N TYR A 92 -9.60 0.51 5.47
CA TYR A 92 -8.80 1.70 5.20
C TYR A 92 -7.30 1.40 5.21
N ARG A 93 -6.83 0.67 6.23
CA ARG A 93 -5.43 0.29 6.36
C ARG A 93 -4.97 -0.63 5.24
N MET A 94 -5.77 -1.63 4.85
CA MET A 94 -5.43 -2.55 3.77
C MET A 94 -5.36 -1.84 2.42
N LYS A 95 -6.34 -1.00 2.11
CA LYS A 95 -6.40 -0.29 0.83
C LYS A 95 -5.25 0.70 0.65
N PHE A 96 -4.82 1.37 1.72
CA PHE A 96 -3.90 2.52 1.62
C PHE A 96 -2.55 2.30 2.30
N SER A 97 -2.24 1.07 2.71
CA SER A 97 -1.01 0.73 3.44
C SER A 97 0.28 1.21 2.77
N GLU A 98 0.32 1.34 1.44
CA GLU A 98 1.51 1.71 0.69
C GLU A 98 1.79 3.21 0.72
N ILE A 99 0.73 4.03 0.77
CA ILE A 99 0.84 5.49 0.75
C ILE A 99 0.78 6.13 2.14
N LEU A 100 0.32 5.38 3.16
CA LEU A 100 0.24 5.89 4.52
C LEU A 100 1.63 6.09 5.13
N PRO A 101 1.92 7.25 5.73
CA PRO A 101 3.17 7.49 6.42
C PRO A 101 3.31 6.60 7.66
N LEU A 102 4.54 6.33 8.08
CA LEU A 102 4.83 5.40 9.18
C LEU A 102 4.10 5.75 10.48
N TRP A 103 4.07 7.03 10.83
CA TRP A 103 3.39 7.50 12.03
C TRP A 103 1.86 7.26 12.00
N GLU A 104 1.25 7.31 10.82
CA GLU A 104 -0.18 7.00 10.65
C GLU A 104 -0.43 5.49 10.78
N LYS A 105 0.44 4.66 10.23
CA LYS A 105 0.40 3.20 10.42
C LYS A 105 0.46 2.83 11.91
N ILE A 106 1.33 3.49 12.69
CA ILE A 106 1.42 3.31 14.14
C ILE A 106 0.14 3.76 14.84
N THR A 107 -0.40 4.90 14.45
CA THR A 107 -1.67 5.42 15.00
C THR A 107 -2.82 4.46 14.74
N LEU A 108 -2.96 3.95 13.51
CA LEU A 108 -3.98 2.97 13.14
C LEU A 108 -3.79 1.65 13.90
N TRP A 109 -2.55 1.19 14.08
CA TRP A 109 -2.27 -0.01 14.86
C TRP A 109 -2.71 0.13 16.32
N ASN A 110 -2.39 1.26 16.97
CA ASN A 110 -2.84 1.56 18.33
C ASN A 110 -4.36 1.64 18.42
N PHE A 111 -5.01 2.23 17.41
CA PHE A 111 -6.46 2.33 17.35
C PHE A 111 -7.11 0.95 17.21
N VAL A 112 -6.62 0.10 16.31
CA VAL A 112 -7.08 -1.30 16.16
C VAL A 112 -6.95 -2.05 17.49
N ARG A 113 -5.82 -1.86 18.22
CA ARG A 113 -5.63 -2.49 19.53
C ARG A 113 -6.64 -2.01 20.58
N LEU A 114 -7.04 -0.74 20.53
CA LEU A 114 -8.09 -0.21 21.38
C LEU A 114 -9.46 -0.81 21.06
N LEU A 115 -9.82 -0.89 19.77
CA LEU A 115 -11.09 -1.40 19.28
C LEU A 115 -11.30 -2.91 19.51
N LYS A 116 -10.23 -3.68 19.73
CA LYS A 116 -10.30 -5.12 20.04
C LYS A 116 -10.63 -5.44 21.50
N LYS A 117 -10.79 -4.43 22.33
CA LYS A 117 -11.21 -4.61 23.74
C LYS A 117 -12.73 -4.66 23.82
N ASP A 118 -13.25 -5.27 24.91
CA ASP A 118 -14.69 -5.24 25.23
C ASP A 118 -15.16 -3.80 25.45
N ALA A 119 -16.38 -3.47 25.04
CA ALA A 119 -16.94 -2.11 25.15
C ALA A 119 -16.92 -1.57 26.58
N SER A 120 -17.06 -2.44 27.58
CA SER A 120 -16.99 -2.08 29.01
C SER A 120 -15.60 -1.57 29.45
N LYS A 121 -14.54 -1.88 28.70
CA LYS A 121 -13.14 -1.54 29.01
C LYS A 121 -12.57 -0.46 28.09
N VAL A 122 -13.39 0.01 27.13
CA VAL A 122 -12.97 0.99 26.13
C VAL A 122 -13.36 2.39 26.57
N ASP A 123 -12.39 3.30 26.53
CA ASP A 123 -12.66 4.73 26.63
C ASP A 123 -13.17 5.26 25.29
N PHE A 124 -14.47 5.44 25.17
CA PHE A 124 -15.11 5.93 23.95
C PHE A 124 -14.71 7.37 23.59
N ASN A 125 -14.25 8.17 24.55
CA ASN A 125 -13.68 9.49 24.24
C ASN A 125 -12.39 9.35 23.43
N LYS A 126 -11.55 8.35 23.76
CA LYS A 126 -10.36 8.05 22.95
C LYS A 126 -10.74 7.56 21.56
N VAL A 127 -11.78 6.72 21.42
CA VAL A 127 -12.28 6.27 20.10
C VAL A 127 -12.71 7.50 19.27
N CYS A 128 -13.50 8.40 19.83
CA CYS A 128 -13.93 9.63 19.16
C CYS A 128 -12.75 10.53 18.77
N ASN A 129 -11.72 10.63 19.62
CA ASN A 129 -10.51 11.40 19.30
C ASN A 129 -9.74 10.79 18.12
N TYR A 130 -9.60 9.47 18.05
CA TYR A 130 -9.00 8.79 16.91
C TYR A 130 -9.81 9.02 15.64
N LEU A 131 -11.14 8.86 15.68
CA LEU A 131 -12.01 9.10 14.53
C LEU A 131 -11.93 10.55 14.06
N SER A 132 -11.94 11.53 14.99
CA SER A 132 -11.77 12.95 14.67
C SER A 132 -10.41 13.25 14.03
N THR A 133 -9.35 12.62 14.51
CA THR A 133 -8.02 12.79 13.95
C THR A 133 -7.95 12.24 12.52
N LEU A 134 -8.53 11.07 12.27
CA LEU A 134 -8.57 10.46 10.93
C LEU A 134 -9.43 11.27 9.97
N SER A 135 -10.66 11.66 10.37
CA SER A 135 -11.53 12.47 9.51
C SER A 135 -10.95 13.85 9.22
N GLY A 136 -10.27 14.47 10.20
CA GLY A 136 -9.57 15.74 10.02
C GLY A 136 -8.44 15.66 8.99
N ARG A 137 -7.71 14.55 8.94
CA ARG A 137 -6.67 14.31 7.93
C ARG A 137 -7.26 14.11 6.54
N LEU A 138 -8.32 13.31 6.44
CA LEU A 138 -9.02 13.09 5.18
C LEU A 138 -9.66 14.37 4.63
N SER A 139 -9.85 15.39 5.48
CA SER A 139 -10.35 16.71 5.09
C SER A 139 -9.28 17.62 4.51
N LYS A 140 -8.01 17.46 4.90
CA LYS A 140 -6.92 18.28 4.37
C LYS A 140 -6.74 17.98 2.89
N LYS A 141 -6.81 19.04 2.09
CA LYS A 141 -6.64 19.05 0.63
C LYS A 141 -5.17 18.88 0.20
N GLU A 142 -4.36 18.24 0.99
CA GLU A 142 -3.04 17.83 0.51
C GLU A 142 -3.25 16.64 -0.41
N ASP A 143 -3.44 16.95 -1.70
CA ASP A 143 -3.28 15.95 -2.74
C ASP A 143 -1.88 15.36 -2.53
N ILE A 144 -1.84 14.07 -2.27
CA ILE A 144 -0.57 13.36 -2.23
C ILE A 144 0.02 13.58 -3.61
N LYS A 145 1.04 14.45 -3.69
CA LYS A 145 1.68 14.78 -4.96
C LYS A 145 2.31 13.51 -5.50
N HIS A 146 2.05 13.27 -6.77
CA HIS A 146 2.72 12.20 -7.50
C HIS A 146 4.23 12.43 -7.38
N GLY A 147 4.93 11.50 -6.73
CA GLY A 147 6.39 11.50 -6.61
C GLY A 147 7.05 11.00 -7.89
#